data_a660f6afe1b8fa4defad46961b41e2ee
#
_entry.id   a660f6afe1b8fa4defad46961b41e2ee
#
_cell.length_a   1.000
_cell.length_b   1.000
_cell.length_c   1.000
_cell.angle_alpha   90.00
_cell.angle_beta   90.00
_cell.angle_gamma   90.00
#
_symmetry.space_group_name_H-M   'P 1'
#
loop_
_entity.id
_entity.type
_entity.pdbx_description
1 polymer ?
#
loop_
_entity_poly.entity_id
_entity_poly.type
_entity_poly.pdbx_seq_one_letter_code
_entity_poly.pdbx_strand_id
1 'polypeptide(L)'
;MYAKGMTTGDIESHMKELYDIDISDSTISRITDKILPIVKEWQERPLEEVYAVVYMDAIHYHVRSEGRIVKRAVYIALGVNMDGKKEVLGMYVGDNESAKFWLSIINGLKNRGVEDILITCVDGLTGFPQAIEAVFPQTEIQQCIIHQLRNTTRYVSYKDNRKVMADLKAVYAA
;
A
#
# COMPACT_ATOMS: atom_id res chain seq x y z
N MET A 1 -6.46 -9.03 -18.12
CA MET A 1 -6.26 -7.80 -18.89
C MET A 1 -6.25 -6.58 -17.99
N TYR A 2 -7.31 -6.23 -17.31
CA TYR A 2 -7.38 -5.07 -16.40
C TYR A 2 -6.28 -5.07 -15.33
N ALA A 3 -6.07 -6.20 -14.63
CA ALA A 3 -4.99 -6.38 -13.65
C ALA A 3 -3.57 -6.29 -14.24
N LYS A 4 -3.42 -6.24 -15.55
CA LYS A 4 -2.15 -6.00 -16.26
C LYS A 4 -1.97 -4.54 -16.68
N GLY A 5 -2.86 -3.65 -16.22
CA GLY A 5 -2.80 -2.22 -16.50
C GLY A 5 -3.38 -1.78 -17.85
N MET A 6 -4.10 -2.66 -18.54
CA MET A 6 -4.79 -2.29 -19.78
C MET A 6 -5.98 -1.38 -19.47
N THR A 7 -6.16 -0.33 -20.26
CA THR A 7 -7.38 0.49 -20.20
C THR A 7 -8.57 -0.27 -20.75
N THR A 8 -9.78 0.19 -20.49
CA THR A 8 -11.01 -0.39 -21.07
C THR A 8 -11.00 -0.37 -22.58
N GLY A 9 -10.50 0.70 -23.21
CA GLY A 9 -10.32 0.79 -24.66
C GLY A 9 -9.26 -0.18 -25.22
N ASP A 10 -8.13 -0.38 -24.49
CA ASP A 10 -7.13 -1.39 -24.89
C ASP A 10 -7.72 -2.79 -24.81
N ILE A 11 -8.55 -3.08 -23.81
CA ILE A 11 -9.24 -4.37 -23.66
C ILE A 11 -10.23 -4.58 -24.80
N GLU A 12 -11.01 -3.57 -25.17
CA GLU A 12 -11.93 -3.60 -26.30
C GLU A 12 -11.19 -3.95 -27.59
N SER A 13 -10.12 -3.20 -27.91
CA SER A 13 -9.27 -3.46 -29.10
C SER A 13 -8.67 -4.85 -29.07
N HIS A 14 -8.14 -5.28 -27.95
CA HIS A 14 -7.53 -6.60 -27.78
C HIS A 14 -8.54 -7.75 -27.96
N MET A 15 -9.75 -7.60 -27.42
CA MET A 15 -10.83 -8.59 -27.58
C MET A 15 -11.28 -8.69 -29.04
N LYS A 16 -11.34 -7.56 -29.76
CA LYS A 16 -11.68 -7.53 -31.17
C LYS A 16 -10.60 -8.19 -32.03
N GLU A 17 -9.32 -7.84 -31.78
CA GLU A 17 -8.20 -8.36 -32.56
C GLU A 17 -7.98 -9.88 -32.41
N LEU A 18 -8.04 -10.38 -31.16
CA LEU A 18 -7.68 -11.79 -30.89
C LEU A 18 -8.86 -12.76 -30.96
N TYR A 19 -10.07 -12.29 -30.66
CA TYR A 19 -11.22 -13.16 -30.49
C TYR A 19 -12.39 -12.78 -31.39
N ASP A 20 -12.27 -11.70 -32.17
CA ASP A 20 -13.34 -11.10 -32.98
C ASP A 20 -14.63 -10.83 -32.17
N ILE A 21 -14.45 -10.47 -30.89
CA ILE A 21 -15.55 -10.16 -29.98
C ILE A 21 -15.66 -8.64 -29.87
N ASP A 22 -16.84 -8.11 -30.23
CA ASP A 22 -17.20 -6.73 -29.99
C ASP A 22 -17.74 -6.57 -28.56
N ILE A 23 -16.93 -5.94 -27.70
CA ILE A 23 -17.31 -5.66 -26.32
C ILE A 23 -17.13 -4.16 -26.07
N SER A 24 -18.18 -3.48 -25.63
CA SER A 24 -18.07 -2.04 -25.36
C SER A 24 -17.35 -1.72 -24.04
N ASP A 25 -16.74 -0.56 -23.99
CA ASP A 25 -16.11 0.03 -22.79
C ASP A 25 -17.06 -0.01 -21.56
N SER A 26 -18.34 0.34 -21.77
CA SER A 26 -19.36 0.27 -20.71
C SER A 26 -19.62 -1.16 -20.23
N THR A 27 -19.52 -2.17 -21.11
CA THR A 27 -19.66 -3.57 -20.71
C THR A 27 -18.47 -4.03 -19.88
N ILE A 28 -17.25 -3.61 -20.24
CA ILE A 28 -16.04 -3.91 -19.46
C ILE A 28 -16.16 -3.29 -18.07
N SER A 29 -16.56 -2.02 -17.97
CA SER A 29 -16.79 -1.34 -16.70
C SER A 29 -17.82 -2.09 -15.84
N ARG A 30 -18.95 -2.49 -16.42
CA ARG A 30 -20.00 -3.24 -15.71
C ARG A 30 -19.54 -4.63 -15.24
N ILE A 31 -18.64 -5.29 -15.98
CA ILE A 31 -18.01 -6.55 -15.54
C ILE A 31 -17.10 -6.28 -14.33
N THR A 32 -16.33 -5.20 -14.38
CA THR A 32 -15.44 -4.80 -13.27
C THR A 32 -16.26 -4.47 -12.01
N ASP A 33 -17.38 -3.78 -12.15
CA ASP A 33 -18.27 -3.43 -11.03
C ASP A 33 -18.82 -4.67 -10.29
N LYS A 34 -18.98 -5.80 -10.98
CA LYS A 34 -19.39 -7.07 -10.35
C LYS A 34 -18.34 -7.65 -9.40
N ILE A 35 -17.08 -7.21 -9.51
CA ILE A 35 -15.99 -7.66 -8.65
C ILE A 35 -15.97 -6.83 -7.36
N LEU A 36 -16.49 -5.61 -7.36
CA LEU A 36 -16.46 -4.71 -6.20
C LEU A 36 -17.03 -5.32 -4.90
N PRO A 37 -18.17 -6.03 -4.91
CA PRO A 37 -18.68 -6.69 -3.70
C PRO A 37 -17.70 -7.72 -3.13
N ILE A 38 -17.05 -8.51 -4.00
CA ILE A 38 -16.05 -9.52 -3.61
C ILE A 38 -14.82 -8.85 -3.00
N VAL A 39 -14.36 -7.75 -3.61
CA VAL A 39 -13.25 -6.94 -3.08
C VAL A 39 -13.61 -6.37 -1.71
N LYS A 40 -14.84 -5.88 -1.54
CA LYS A 40 -15.31 -5.35 -0.26
C LYS A 40 -15.37 -6.43 0.81
N GLU A 41 -15.92 -7.60 0.51
CA GLU A 41 -15.95 -8.75 1.41
C GLU A 41 -14.53 -9.17 1.83
N TRP A 42 -13.60 -9.24 0.86
CA TRP A 42 -12.20 -9.51 1.16
C TRP A 42 -11.58 -8.45 2.05
N GLN A 43 -11.86 -7.18 1.79
CA GLN A 43 -11.33 -6.05 2.57
C GLN A 43 -11.86 -6.03 4.01
N GLU A 44 -13.10 -6.48 4.21
CA GLU A 44 -13.77 -6.51 5.52
C GLU A 44 -13.64 -7.86 6.25
N ARG A 45 -12.96 -8.84 5.66
CA ARG A 45 -12.80 -10.17 6.26
C ARG A 45 -12.16 -10.11 7.66
N PRO A 46 -12.50 -11.03 8.57
CA PRO A 46 -11.77 -11.18 9.84
C PRO A 46 -10.29 -11.42 9.60
N LEU A 47 -9.47 -10.96 10.53
CA LEU A 47 -8.02 -11.13 10.55
C LEU A 47 -7.61 -12.00 11.74
N GLU A 48 -6.35 -12.43 11.77
CA GLU A 48 -5.79 -13.11 12.93
C GLU A 48 -5.64 -12.13 14.11
N GLU A 49 -5.70 -12.65 15.33
CA GLU A 49 -5.61 -11.85 16.55
C GLU A 49 -4.24 -11.21 16.73
N VAL A 50 -3.16 -11.91 16.32
CA VAL A 50 -1.78 -11.44 16.51
C VAL A 50 -0.97 -11.53 15.23
N TYR A 51 -0.23 -10.47 14.91
CA TYR A 51 0.75 -10.42 13.83
C TYR A 51 2.15 -10.17 14.38
N ALA A 52 3.12 -10.97 13.92
CA ALA A 52 4.53 -10.78 14.28
C ALA A 52 5.08 -9.47 13.71
N VAL A 53 4.77 -9.16 12.44
CA VAL A 53 5.19 -7.91 11.79
C VAL A 53 4.06 -7.40 10.91
N VAL A 54 3.82 -6.08 10.94
CA VAL A 54 2.96 -5.41 9.96
C VAL A 54 3.74 -4.30 9.28
N TYR A 55 3.79 -4.35 7.95
CA TYR A 55 4.35 -3.30 7.10
C TYR A 55 3.23 -2.40 6.62
N MET A 56 3.42 -1.09 6.74
CA MET A 56 2.49 -0.07 6.25
C MET A 56 3.24 0.91 5.35
N ASP A 57 2.82 0.99 4.09
CA ASP A 57 3.46 1.84 3.08
C ASP A 57 2.42 2.35 2.07
N ALA A 58 2.72 3.43 1.39
CA ALA A 58 1.85 4.03 0.39
C ALA A 58 2.54 4.15 -0.97
N ILE A 59 1.88 3.62 -2.00
CA ILE A 59 2.32 3.74 -3.38
C ILE A 59 1.57 4.90 -4.03
N HIS A 60 2.31 5.92 -4.49
CA HIS A 60 1.75 7.07 -5.15
C HIS A 60 1.70 6.86 -6.68
N TYR A 61 0.59 7.26 -7.30
CA TYR A 61 0.39 7.16 -8.73
C TYR A 61 -0.43 8.34 -9.26
N HIS A 62 -0.44 8.53 -10.57
CA HIS A 62 -1.19 9.57 -11.22
C HIS A 62 -2.36 8.96 -12.00
N VAL A 63 -3.55 9.51 -11.81
CA VAL A 63 -4.76 9.13 -12.54
C VAL A 63 -5.35 10.34 -13.25
N ARG A 64 -5.97 10.10 -14.39
CA ARG A 64 -6.79 11.11 -15.04
C ARG A 64 -8.19 11.07 -14.42
N SER A 65 -8.61 12.18 -13.80
CA SER A 65 -9.95 12.35 -13.24
C SER A 65 -10.50 13.70 -13.72
N GLU A 66 -11.69 13.70 -14.27
CA GLU A 66 -12.36 14.90 -14.79
C GLU A 66 -11.47 15.76 -15.71
N GLY A 67 -10.74 15.11 -16.61
CA GLY A 67 -9.84 15.77 -17.56
C GLY A 67 -8.52 16.31 -16.97
N ARG A 68 -8.27 16.12 -15.68
CA ARG A 68 -7.05 16.54 -14.98
C ARG A 68 -6.25 15.33 -14.49
N ILE A 69 -4.93 15.50 -14.43
CA ILE A 69 -4.05 14.52 -13.81
C ILE A 69 -3.99 14.82 -12.31
N VAL A 70 -4.48 13.89 -11.48
CA VAL A 70 -4.45 13.99 -10.02
C VAL A 70 -3.54 12.90 -9.44
N LYS A 71 -2.81 13.25 -8.38
CA LYS A 71 -2.01 12.30 -7.63
C LYS A 71 -2.91 11.58 -6.64
N ARG A 72 -2.84 10.24 -6.61
CA ARG A 72 -3.53 9.35 -5.67
C ARG A 72 -2.51 8.46 -4.98
N ALA A 73 -2.91 7.87 -3.88
CA ALA A 73 -2.10 6.87 -3.18
C ALA A 73 -2.91 5.59 -2.93
N VAL A 74 -2.24 4.45 -3.05
CA VAL A 74 -2.73 3.17 -2.52
C VAL A 74 -1.94 2.89 -1.25
N TYR A 75 -2.63 2.81 -0.15
CA TYR A 75 -2.10 2.45 1.16
C TYR A 75 -2.23 0.95 1.33
N ILE A 76 -1.15 0.30 1.68
CA ILE A 76 -1.08 -1.15 1.81
C ILE A 76 -0.67 -1.50 3.24
N ALA A 77 -1.44 -2.35 3.89
CA ALA A 77 -1.06 -3.03 5.11
C ALA A 77 -0.78 -4.51 4.79
N LEU A 78 0.45 -4.96 5.05
CA LEU A 78 0.91 -6.33 4.81
C LEU A 78 1.36 -6.92 6.14
N GLY A 79 0.70 -7.99 6.58
CA GLY A 79 1.02 -8.72 7.80
C GLY A 79 1.90 -9.93 7.56
N VAL A 80 2.70 -10.25 8.56
CA VAL A 80 3.36 -11.55 8.73
C VAL A 80 2.78 -12.15 10.00
N ASN A 81 2.08 -13.25 9.88
CA ASN A 81 1.46 -13.91 11.02
C ASN A 81 2.49 -14.65 11.88
N MET A 82 2.06 -15.28 12.98
CA MET A 82 2.94 -16.00 13.90
C MET A 82 3.58 -17.26 13.28
N ASP A 83 3.01 -17.79 12.20
CA ASP A 83 3.59 -18.88 11.39
C ASP A 83 4.63 -18.40 10.36
N GLY A 84 4.89 -17.10 10.26
CA GLY A 84 5.80 -16.50 9.28
C GLY A 84 5.20 -16.33 7.88
N LYS A 85 3.89 -16.55 7.70
CA LYS A 85 3.21 -16.38 6.42
C LYS A 85 2.84 -14.92 6.20
N LYS A 86 3.07 -14.45 4.98
CA LYS A 86 2.72 -13.08 4.56
C LYS A 86 1.31 -13.04 3.98
N GLU A 87 0.54 -12.05 4.38
CA GLU A 87 -0.76 -11.75 3.77
C GLU A 87 -1.01 -10.25 3.66
N VAL A 88 -1.78 -9.85 2.65
CA VAL A 88 -2.23 -8.45 2.52
C VAL A 88 -3.45 -8.27 3.42
N LEU A 89 -3.30 -7.44 4.47
CA LEU A 89 -4.37 -7.16 5.43
C LEU A 89 -5.43 -6.21 4.85
N GLY A 90 -4.99 -5.29 4.00
CA GLY A 90 -5.88 -4.38 3.31
C GLY A 90 -5.17 -3.47 2.32
N MET A 91 -5.93 -2.94 1.36
CA MET A 91 -5.52 -1.92 0.40
C MET A 91 -6.55 -0.81 0.37
N TYR A 92 -6.11 0.43 0.54
CA TYR A 92 -7.00 1.60 0.66
C TYR A 92 -6.56 2.67 -0.32
N VAL A 93 -7.50 3.29 -1.00
CA VAL A 93 -7.23 4.39 -1.93
C VAL A 93 -7.55 5.71 -1.24
N GLY A 94 -6.63 6.66 -1.31
CA GLY A 94 -6.81 8.00 -0.73
C GLY A 94 -6.10 9.08 -1.53
N ASP A 95 -6.46 10.32 -1.25
CA ASP A 95 -5.92 11.48 -1.97
C ASP A 95 -4.57 11.93 -1.41
N ASN A 96 -4.46 11.95 -0.08
CA ASN A 96 -3.29 12.45 0.64
C ASN A 96 -2.91 11.52 1.78
N GLU A 97 -1.63 11.24 1.89
CA GLU A 97 -1.06 10.54 3.02
C GLU A 97 -1.11 11.44 4.26
N SER A 98 -1.76 10.95 5.31
CA SER A 98 -1.83 11.64 6.59
C SER A 98 -1.91 10.64 7.74
N ALA A 99 -1.40 11.04 8.91
CA ALA A 99 -1.51 10.25 10.14
C ALA A 99 -2.98 9.92 10.49
N LYS A 100 -3.91 10.84 10.21
CA LYS A 100 -5.35 10.62 10.43
C LYS A 100 -5.90 9.51 9.54
N PHE A 101 -5.46 9.43 8.27
CA PHE A 101 -5.90 8.37 7.36
C PHE A 101 -5.33 7.02 7.80
N TRP A 102 -4.04 6.98 8.17
CA TRP A 102 -3.42 5.79 8.75
C TRP A 102 -4.10 5.35 10.04
N LEU A 103 -4.47 6.27 10.92
CA LEU A 103 -5.24 5.94 12.13
C LEU A 103 -6.56 5.24 11.79
N SER A 104 -7.25 5.65 10.71
CA SER A 104 -8.48 4.98 10.27
C SER A 104 -8.22 3.55 9.77
N ILE A 105 -7.10 3.33 9.07
CA ILE A 105 -6.68 1.99 8.62
C ILE A 105 -6.37 1.10 9.81
N ILE A 106 -5.57 1.60 10.77
CA ILE A 106 -5.16 0.87 11.98
C ILE A 106 -6.37 0.48 12.82
N ASN A 107 -7.32 1.39 13.03
CA ASN A 107 -8.59 1.07 13.68
C ASN A 107 -9.40 0.03 12.89
N GLY A 108 -9.35 0.08 11.56
CA GLY A 108 -9.95 -0.93 10.69
C GLY A 108 -9.36 -2.32 10.91
N LEU A 109 -8.04 -2.44 11.11
CA LEU A 109 -7.41 -3.72 11.46
C LEU A 109 -7.92 -4.23 12.82
N LYS A 110 -7.96 -3.36 13.83
CA LYS A 110 -8.49 -3.71 15.16
C LYS A 110 -9.95 -4.17 15.12
N ASN A 111 -10.80 -3.46 14.37
CA ASN A 111 -12.21 -3.82 14.21
C ASN A 111 -12.43 -5.15 13.50
N ARG A 112 -11.43 -5.63 12.74
CA ARG A 112 -11.43 -6.91 12.04
C ARG A 112 -10.81 -8.05 12.86
N GLY A 113 -10.49 -7.81 14.12
CA GLY A 113 -10.06 -8.84 15.08
C GLY A 113 -8.58 -8.80 15.46
N VAL A 114 -7.76 -7.88 14.91
CA VAL A 114 -6.36 -7.76 15.34
C VAL A 114 -6.31 -7.19 16.77
N GLU A 115 -5.81 -7.98 17.69
CA GLU A 115 -5.65 -7.58 19.10
C GLU A 115 -4.26 -7.01 19.37
N ASP A 116 -3.21 -7.59 18.73
CA ASP A 116 -1.83 -7.16 18.93
C ASP A 116 -0.98 -7.27 17.66
N ILE A 117 0.03 -6.40 17.56
CA ILE A 117 1.07 -6.39 16.53
C ILE A 117 2.41 -6.24 17.24
N LEU A 118 3.31 -7.23 17.12
CA LEU A 118 4.57 -7.16 17.83
C LEU A 118 5.49 -6.08 17.27
N ILE A 119 5.63 -6.01 15.93
CA ILE A 119 6.46 -5.01 15.26
C ILE A 119 5.68 -4.37 14.12
N THR A 120 5.63 -3.04 14.07
CA THR A 120 5.09 -2.31 12.94
C THR A 120 6.21 -1.57 12.21
N CYS A 121 6.36 -1.86 10.91
CA CYS A 121 7.33 -1.20 10.04
C CYS A 121 6.65 -0.10 9.24
N VAL A 122 7.08 1.16 9.42
CA VAL A 122 6.48 2.35 8.79
C VAL A 122 7.54 3.26 8.21
N ASP A 123 7.13 4.18 7.35
CA ASP A 123 7.98 5.28 6.92
C ASP A 123 8.11 6.36 8.02
N GLY A 124 8.84 7.43 7.72
CA GLY A 124 9.06 8.54 8.65
C GLY A 124 7.94 9.59 8.65
N LEU A 125 6.69 9.24 8.33
CA LEU A 125 5.58 10.19 8.33
C LEU A 125 5.31 10.73 9.76
N THR A 126 5.28 12.04 9.88
CA THR A 126 4.99 12.71 11.16
C THR A 126 3.61 12.34 11.69
N GLY A 127 3.54 11.94 12.97
CA GLY A 127 2.29 11.53 13.63
C GLY A 127 1.88 10.07 13.39
N PHE A 128 2.62 9.31 12.55
CA PHE A 128 2.33 7.90 12.33
C PHE A 128 2.60 7.05 13.59
N PRO A 129 3.74 7.20 14.29
CA PRO A 129 3.98 6.49 15.54
C PRO A 129 2.86 6.71 16.56
N GLN A 130 2.43 7.95 16.76
CA GLN A 130 1.36 8.27 17.69
C GLN A 130 0.02 7.62 17.31
N ALA A 131 -0.25 7.52 15.99
CA ALA A 131 -1.46 6.83 15.50
C ALA A 131 -1.43 5.33 15.80
N ILE A 132 -0.25 4.69 15.70
CA ILE A 132 -0.05 3.27 16.02
C ILE A 132 -0.19 3.05 17.53
N GLU A 133 0.54 3.79 18.33
CA GLU A 133 0.54 3.72 19.80
C GLU A 133 -0.86 3.91 20.40
N ALA A 134 -1.69 4.76 19.78
CA ALA A 134 -3.06 5.00 20.22
C ALA A 134 -3.97 3.75 20.10
N VAL A 135 -3.67 2.82 19.20
CA VAL A 135 -4.49 1.63 18.92
C VAL A 135 -3.83 0.35 19.41
N PHE A 136 -2.51 0.24 19.19
CA PHE A 136 -1.66 -0.88 19.58
C PHE A 136 -0.48 -0.40 20.45
N PRO A 137 -0.72 -0.11 21.73
CA PRO A 137 0.27 0.53 22.61
C PRO A 137 1.49 -0.33 22.95
N GLN A 138 1.43 -1.64 22.72
CA GLN A 138 2.53 -2.57 22.97
C GLN A 138 3.41 -2.80 21.73
N THR A 139 3.01 -2.25 20.58
CA THR A 139 3.73 -2.45 19.32
C THR A 139 5.09 -1.75 19.31
N GLU A 140 6.14 -2.48 18.98
CA GLU A 140 7.44 -1.88 18.67
C GLU A 140 7.42 -1.25 17.26
N ILE A 141 7.82 0.00 17.16
CA ILE A 141 7.79 0.74 15.89
C ILE A 141 9.18 0.76 15.26
N GLN A 142 9.30 0.08 14.13
CA GLN A 142 10.50 0.07 13.31
C GLN A 142 10.35 1.03 12.13
N GLN A 143 11.21 2.04 12.06
CA GLN A 143 11.24 2.90 10.87
C GLN A 143 11.87 2.15 9.68
N CYS A 144 11.26 2.30 8.51
CA CYS A 144 11.72 1.67 7.28
C CYS A 144 13.13 2.16 6.90
N ILE A 145 14.11 1.25 6.94
CA ILE A 145 15.50 1.54 6.63
C ILE A 145 15.65 2.14 5.23
N ILE A 146 14.92 1.64 4.24
CA ILE A 146 14.99 2.14 2.85
C ILE A 146 14.52 3.59 2.76
N HIS A 147 13.42 3.94 3.44
CA HIS A 147 12.95 5.33 3.51
C HIS A 147 13.94 6.23 4.25
N GLN A 148 14.52 5.75 5.33
CA GLN A 148 15.57 6.46 6.08
C GLN A 148 16.80 6.76 5.21
N LEU A 149 17.28 5.76 4.47
CA LEU A 149 18.40 5.92 3.54
C LEU A 149 18.10 6.94 2.43
N ARG A 150 16.91 6.84 1.82
CA ARG A 150 16.45 7.81 0.80
C ARG A 150 16.37 9.23 1.37
N ASN A 151 15.91 9.39 2.60
CA ASN A 151 15.85 10.69 3.26
C ASN A 151 17.24 11.23 3.57
N THR A 152 18.22 10.39 3.93
CA THR A 152 19.60 10.80 4.17
C THR A 152 20.22 11.49 2.95
N THR A 153 19.87 11.09 1.74
CA THR A 153 20.40 11.71 0.51
C THR A 153 20.06 13.20 0.40
N ARG A 154 18.99 13.66 1.06
CA ARG A 154 18.60 15.10 1.06
C ARG A 154 19.58 15.99 1.81
N TYR A 155 20.37 15.41 2.71
CA TYR A 155 21.37 16.11 3.54
C TYR A 155 22.79 15.95 3.02
N VAL A 156 22.97 15.26 1.88
CA VAL A 156 24.27 14.98 1.28
C VAL A 156 24.40 15.74 -0.02
N SER A 157 25.58 16.35 -0.26
CA SER A 157 25.86 17.02 -1.54
C SER A 157 25.75 16.03 -2.70
N TYR A 158 25.33 16.51 -3.88
CA TYR A 158 25.24 15.66 -5.08
C TYR A 158 26.58 14.95 -5.39
N LYS A 159 27.69 15.62 -5.15
CA LYS A 159 29.06 15.10 -5.36
C LYS A 159 29.37 13.89 -4.48
N ASP A 160 28.91 13.92 -3.21
CA ASP A 160 29.24 12.91 -2.21
C ASP A 160 28.18 11.82 -2.11
N ASN A 161 27.00 12.03 -2.69
CA ASN A 161 25.84 11.13 -2.57
C ASN A 161 26.18 9.68 -2.95
N ARG A 162 26.89 9.47 -4.08
CA ARG A 162 27.26 8.14 -4.54
C ARG A 162 28.12 7.39 -3.54
N LYS A 163 29.09 8.07 -2.92
CA LYS A 163 29.98 7.48 -1.92
C LYS A 163 29.24 7.15 -0.64
N VAL A 164 28.49 8.11 -0.11
CA VAL A 164 27.69 7.92 1.12
C VAL A 164 26.68 6.77 0.96
N MET A 165 25.99 6.69 -0.19
CA MET A 165 25.05 5.60 -0.44
C MET A 165 25.73 4.23 -0.57
N ALA A 166 26.94 4.18 -1.10
CA ALA A 166 27.72 2.94 -1.15
C ALA A 166 28.15 2.48 0.26
N ASP A 167 28.60 3.41 1.11
CA ASP A 167 28.98 3.15 2.50
C ASP A 167 27.75 2.70 3.33
N LEU A 168 26.60 3.38 3.18
CA LEU A 168 25.36 3.02 3.84
C LEU A 168 24.83 1.65 3.41
N LYS A 169 25.06 1.24 2.15
CA LYS A 169 24.66 -0.09 1.67
C LYS A 169 25.32 -1.20 2.48
N ALA A 170 26.56 -1.04 2.89
CA ALA A 170 27.27 -2.02 3.70
C ALA A 170 26.63 -2.23 5.08
N VAL A 171 25.94 -1.20 5.62
CA VAL A 171 25.27 -1.26 6.94
C VAL A 171 24.04 -2.14 6.94
N TYR A 172 23.25 -2.14 5.85
CA TYR A 172 21.97 -2.89 5.80
C TYR A 172 22.04 -4.17 4.94
N ALA A 173 23.18 -4.43 4.31
CA ALA A 173 23.42 -5.67 3.55
C ALA A 173 24.23 -6.72 4.34
N ALA A 174 24.51 -6.40 5.62
CA ALA A 174 25.25 -7.29 6.52
C ALA A 174 24.37 -8.44 7.05
#